data_b288e6829110e2cae0d787bc02cbdd86
#
_entry.id   b288e6829110e2cae0d787bc02cbdd86
#
_cell.length_a   1.000
_cell.length_b   1.000
_cell.length_c   1.000
_cell.angle_alpha   90.00
_cell.angle_beta   90.00
_cell.angle_gamma   90.00
#
_symmetry.space_group_name_H-M   'P 1'
#
loop_
_entity.id
_entity.type
_entity.pdbx_description
1 polymer ?
#
loop_
_entity_poly.entity_id
_entity_poly.type
_entity_poly.pdbx_seq_one_letter_code
_entity_poly.pdbx_strand_id
1 'polypeptide(L)'
;PLIRRPSTWISGGHQPGLGWPHTWTLPRPPSLYENFCECYHCPTMHPEICQILPSWRSGYGTVSGPEGPQKRGSALADGATGFSLSGKAAAARLPGVPEEDARTFHGILLWPNVHLMFIPDHVMCMRFDPVGPDRTKVVTQWLFHPGAMEHPDFSPDDAVALVDVTAREDFEACVRVQKAAGSQYFEEFHTPHESLIITFREWVLEQLKQSEEKALAM
;
A
#
# COMPACT_ATOMS: atom_id res chain seq x y z
N PRO A 1 -12.38 -24.49 5.48
CA PRO A 1 -11.67 -24.51 6.74
C PRO A 1 -11.36 -23.07 7.10
N LEU A 2 -12.02 -22.59 8.17
CA LEU A 2 -11.84 -21.25 8.70
C LEU A 2 -10.38 -21.04 9.09
N ILE A 3 -9.71 -20.12 8.43
CA ILE A 3 -8.37 -19.65 8.80
C ILE A 3 -8.51 -19.04 10.19
N ARG A 4 -7.92 -19.69 11.18
CA ARG A 4 -7.84 -19.17 12.54
C ARG A 4 -7.05 -17.86 12.49
N ARG A 5 -7.61 -16.77 13.02
CA ARG A 5 -6.93 -15.49 13.21
C ARG A 5 -5.60 -15.74 13.93
N PRO A 6 -4.45 -15.26 13.40
CA PRO A 6 -3.24 -15.21 14.19
C PRO A 6 -3.49 -14.34 15.41
N SER A 7 -3.11 -14.80 16.60
CA SER A 7 -3.40 -14.17 17.89
C SER A 7 -2.57 -12.90 18.20
N THR A 8 -2.07 -12.22 17.17
CA THR A 8 -1.19 -11.04 17.31
C THR A 8 -1.68 -9.79 16.58
N TRP A 9 -2.98 -9.68 16.34
CA TRP A 9 -3.56 -8.46 15.78
C TRP A 9 -3.78 -7.45 16.89
N ILE A 10 -2.89 -6.44 16.98
CA ILE A 10 -3.09 -5.31 17.89
C ILE A 10 -3.83 -4.23 17.10
N SER A 11 -5.13 -4.10 17.33
CA SER A 11 -5.88 -2.90 16.96
C SER A 11 -5.45 -1.79 17.91
N GLY A 12 -4.65 -0.84 17.41
CA GLY A 12 -4.32 0.38 18.15
C GLY A 12 -5.56 1.22 18.38
N GLY A 13 -5.85 1.59 19.63
CA GLY A 13 -6.95 2.47 19.98
C GLY A 13 -6.80 3.85 19.35
N HIS A 14 -7.93 4.51 19.14
CA HIS A 14 -8.04 5.88 18.64
C HIS A 14 -7.23 6.85 19.51
N GLN A 15 -6.25 7.56 18.91
CA GLN A 15 -5.62 8.73 19.51
C GLN A 15 -6.18 9.99 18.85
N PRO A 16 -6.80 10.92 19.62
CA PRO A 16 -7.30 12.19 19.07
C PRO A 16 -6.15 12.97 18.39
N GLY A 17 -6.35 13.35 17.11
CA GLY A 17 -5.39 14.16 16.34
C GLY A 17 -4.37 13.40 15.48
N LEU A 18 -4.28 12.08 15.60
CA LEU A 18 -3.48 11.23 14.72
C LEU A 18 -4.42 10.18 14.15
N GLY A 19 -4.81 10.24 12.90
CA GLY A 19 -5.70 9.31 12.19
C GLY A 19 -5.85 7.89 12.77
N TRP A 20 -6.57 7.03 12.10
CA TRP A 20 -6.82 5.65 12.55
C TRP A 20 -5.58 4.78 12.27
N PRO A 21 -4.77 4.37 13.28
CA PRO A 21 -3.65 3.48 13.04
C PRO A 21 -4.13 2.03 12.98
N HIS A 22 -3.79 1.35 11.92
CA HIS A 22 -3.89 -0.10 11.82
C HIS A 22 -2.47 -0.69 11.79
N THR A 23 -2.21 -1.71 12.59
CA THR A 23 -0.85 -2.30 12.70
C THR A 23 -0.92 -3.79 12.50
N TRP A 24 -0.09 -4.31 11.59
CA TRP A 24 0.13 -5.73 11.40
C TRP A 24 1.59 -6.07 11.68
N THR A 25 1.85 -7.25 12.22
CA THR A 25 3.19 -7.82 12.29
C THR A 25 3.19 -9.13 11.55
N LEU A 26 4.01 -9.22 10.51
CA LEU A 26 4.05 -10.36 9.60
C LEU A 26 5.29 -11.20 9.87
N PRO A 27 5.17 -12.54 9.94
CA PRO A 27 6.33 -13.41 9.89
C PRO A 27 6.87 -13.42 8.45
N ARG A 28 8.12 -12.97 8.30
CA ARG A 28 8.90 -12.92 7.05
C ARG A 28 8.25 -12.10 5.93
N PRO A 29 8.75 -10.89 5.60
CA PRO A 29 9.08 -10.70 4.20
C PRO A 29 10.10 -9.60 3.90
N PRO A 30 11.16 -9.85 3.19
CA PRO A 30 11.83 -8.84 2.36
C PRO A 30 10.94 -8.38 1.17
N SER A 31 10.11 -9.28 0.63
CA SER A 31 9.30 -9.04 -0.57
C SER A 31 8.04 -8.18 -0.35
N LEU A 32 7.69 -7.83 0.89
CA LEU A 32 6.44 -7.12 1.15
C LEU A 32 6.39 -5.73 0.50
N TYR A 33 7.45 -4.93 0.63
CA TYR A 33 7.48 -3.61 0.00
C TYR A 33 7.54 -3.69 -1.52
N GLU A 34 8.19 -4.73 -2.05
CA GLU A 34 8.24 -5.01 -3.48
C GLU A 34 6.86 -5.31 -4.06
N ASN A 35 6.01 -6.02 -3.32
CA ASN A 35 4.61 -6.26 -3.70
C ASN A 35 3.84 -4.95 -3.91
N PHE A 36 4.15 -3.91 -3.15
CA PHE A 36 3.55 -2.58 -3.33
C PHE A 36 4.25 -1.73 -4.41
N CYS A 37 5.36 -2.19 -4.97
CA CYS A 37 6.02 -1.54 -6.11
C CYS A 37 5.39 -1.91 -7.46
N GLU A 38 4.49 -2.89 -7.51
CA GLU A 38 3.82 -3.34 -8.72
C GLU A 38 2.32 -3.57 -8.47
N CYS A 39 1.55 -3.77 -9.52
CA CYS A 39 0.13 -4.14 -9.43
C CYS A 39 -0.22 -5.26 -10.42
N TYR A 40 0.79 -6.04 -10.85
CA TYR A 40 0.58 -7.15 -11.78
C TYR A 40 -0.32 -8.24 -11.18
N HIS A 41 -0.28 -8.41 -9.85
CA HIS A 41 -1.15 -9.30 -9.10
C HIS A 41 -2.58 -8.74 -8.88
N CYS A 42 -2.76 -7.41 -8.93
CA CYS A 42 -4.02 -6.75 -8.53
C CYS A 42 -5.27 -7.30 -9.25
N PRO A 43 -5.28 -7.52 -10.59
CA PRO A 43 -6.48 -8.00 -11.27
C PRO A 43 -6.93 -9.38 -10.82
N THR A 44 -6.03 -10.19 -10.28
CA THR A 44 -6.32 -11.57 -9.86
C THR A 44 -6.56 -11.71 -8.35
N MET A 45 -5.98 -10.82 -7.56
CA MET A 45 -6.01 -10.90 -6.10
C MET A 45 -6.97 -9.92 -5.44
N HIS A 46 -7.13 -8.73 -6.03
CA HIS A 46 -7.87 -7.60 -5.43
C HIS A 46 -9.07 -7.19 -6.28
N PRO A 47 -10.11 -8.02 -6.42
CA PRO A 47 -11.30 -7.66 -7.18
C PRO A 47 -11.99 -6.40 -6.62
N GLU A 48 -11.93 -6.17 -5.30
CA GLU A 48 -12.50 -5.00 -4.63
C GLU A 48 -11.81 -3.71 -5.08
N ILE A 49 -10.47 -3.67 -5.05
CA ILE A 49 -9.71 -2.49 -5.55
C ILE A 49 -9.99 -2.27 -7.04
N CYS A 50 -10.00 -3.33 -7.84
CA CYS A 50 -10.25 -3.24 -9.27
C CYS A 50 -11.69 -2.80 -9.63
N GLN A 51 -12.64 -2.88 -8.68
CA GLN A 51 -13.96 -2.27 -8.83
C GLN A 51 -13.90 -0.76 -8.63
N ILE A 52 -13.08 -0.29 -7.67
CA ILE A 52 -12.94 1.13 -7.34
C ILE A 52 -11.94 1.84 -8.27
N LEU A 53 -10.88 1.16 -8.66
CA LEU A 53 -9.83 1.65 -9.58
C LEU A 53 -9.77 0.74 -10.83
N PRO A 54 -10.67 0.92 -11.80
CA PRO A 54 -10.78 0.02 -12.96
C PRO A 54 -9.52 -0.06 -13.83
N SER A 55 -8.68 0.98 -13.84
CA SER A 55 -7.41 0.99 -14.55
C SER A 55 -6.42 -0.06 -14.04
N TRP A 56 -6.53 -0.47 -12.78
CA TRP A 56 -5.65 -1.48 -12.17
C TRP A 56 -5.88 -2.89 -12.71
N ARG A 57 -7.00 -3.11 -13.41
CA ARG A 57 -7.23 -4.37 -14.16
C ARG A 57 -6.21 -4.63 -15.26
N SER A 58 -5.47 -3.61 -15.67
CA SER A 58 -4.35 -3.76 -16.62
C SER A 58 -3.10 -4.41 -16.02
N GLY A 59 -3.03 -4.57 -14.69
CA GLY A 59 -1.82 -4.98 -13.97
C GLY A 59 -0.82 -3.85 -13.73
N TYR A 60 -1.18 -2.61 -14.09
CA TYR A 60 -0.39 -1.41 -13.78
C TYR A 60 -1.13 -0.58 -12.72
N GLY A 61 -0.46 -0.29 -11.62
CA GLY A 61 -0.98 0.60 -10.57
C GLY A 61 -0.73 2.08 -10.87
N THR A 62 -0.86 2.90 -9.85
CA THR A 62 -0.66 4.37 -9.96
C THR A 62 0.81 4.78 -10.09
N VAL A 63 1.73 3.92 -9.70
CA VAL A 63 3.18 4.23 -9.68
C VAL A 63 3.90 3.80 -10.95
N SER A 64 3.30 2.91 -11.75
CA SER A 64 3.88 2.43 -13.01
C SER A 64 2.80 2.19 -14.06
N GLY A 65 3.16 2.29 -15.33
CA GLY A 65 2.30 2.01 -16.47
C GLY A 65 3.14 1.53 -17.66
N PRO A 66 2.52 1.17 -18.80
CA PRO A 66 3.23 0.61 -19.96
C PRO A 66 4.27 1.56 -20.54
N GLU A 67 4.16 2.85 -20.29
CA GLU A 67 5.10 3.88 -20.75
C GLU A 67 6.00 4.43 -19.61
N GLY A 68 6.05 3.73 -18.47
CA GLY A 68 6.77 4.14 -17.29
C GLY A 68 5.87 4.72 -16.19
N PRO A 69 6.43 5.49 -15.23
CA PRO A 69 5.69 6.04 -14.10
C PRO A 69 4.47 6.87 -14.54
N GLN A 70 3.32 6.61 -13.96
CA GLN A 70 2.10 7.34 -14.27
C GLN A 70 2.17 8.77 -13.74
N LYS A 71 2.07 9.74 -14.63
CA LYS A 71 2.07 11.18 -14.28
C LYS A 71 0.74 11.65 -13.70
N ARG A 72 -0.34 10.93 -13.97
CA ARG A 72 -1.69 11.20 -13.48
C ARG A 72 -2.19 9.96 -12.77
N GLY A 73 -2.63 10.07 -11.55
CA GLY A 73 -3.12 8.95 -10.75
C GLY A 73 -4.20 8.09 -11.44
N SER A 74 -4.85 7.24 -10.70
CA SER A 74 -5.93 6.38 -11.19
C SER A 74 -7.28 6.99 -10.91
N ALA A 75 -8.13 7.12 -11.93
CA ALA A 75 -9.49 7.61 -11.76
C ALA A 75 -10.33 6.58 -10.99
N LEU A 76 -11.15 7.07 -10.06
CA LEU A 76 -12.18 6.27 -9.41
C LEU A 76 -13.23 5.83 -10.44
N ALA A 77 -13.80 4.65 -10.23
CA ALA A 77 -14.88 4.09 -11.05
C ALA A 77 -16.06 5.05 -11.14
N ASP A 78 -16.85 4.92 -12.20
CA ASP A 78 -18.09 5.70 -12.35
C ASP A 78 -19.04 5.46 -11.17
N GLY A 79 -19.52 6.55 -10.57
CA GLY A 79 -20.36 6.52 -9.39
C GLY A 79 -19.59 6.39 -8.07
N ALA A 80 -18.29 6.02 -8.06
CA ALA A 80 -17.49 6.05 -6.85
C ALA A 80 -17.08 7.48 -6.49
N THR A 81 -17.13 7.81 -5.20
CA THR A 81 -16.74 9.12 -4.65
C THR A 81 -15.55 9.04 -3.70
N GLY A 82 -15.11 7.82 -3.32
CA GLY A 82 -14.00 7.59 -2.42
C GLY A 82 -13.35 6.21 -2.62
N PHE A 83 -12.20 6.04 -2.00
CA PHE A 83 -11.46 4.78 -1.99
C PHE A 83 -11.87 3.98 -0.76
N SER A 84 -12.97 3.27 -0.88
CA SER A 84 -13.59 2.47 0.17
C SER A 84 -14.30 1.26 -0.41
N LEU A 85 -14.70 0.31 0.42
CA LEU A 85 -15.32 -0.94 -0.03
C LEU A 85 -16.64 -0.70 -0.79
N SER A 86 -17.41 0.30 -0.38
CA SER A 86 -18.64 0.71 -1.07
C SER A 86 -18.42 1.71 -2.21
N GLY A 87 -17.20 2.23 -2.36
CA GLY A 87 -16.87 3.31 -3.29
C GLY A 87 -17.33 4.70 -2.83
N LYS A 88 -17.78 4.85 -1.58
CA LYS A 88 -18.22 6.14 -1.02
C LYS A 88 -17.08 6.82 -0.29
N ALA A 89 -17.01 8.15 -0.40
CA ALA A 89 -16.10 8.95 0.41
C ALA A 89 -16.47 8.85 1.90
N ALA A 90 -15.46 8.73 2.76
CA ALA A 90 -15.62 8.71 4.22
C ALA A 90 -15.80 10.12 4.79
N ALA A 91 -15.41 11.15 4.01
CA ALA A 91 -15.45 12.55 4.42
C ALA A 91 -15.67 13.47 3.22
N ALA A 92 -15.84 14.76 3.47
CA ALA A 92 -15.79 15.77 2.43
C ALA A 92 -14.37 15.84 1.83
N ARG A 93 -14.30 16.27 0.56
CA ARG A 93 -13.03 16.48 -0.14
C ARG A 93 -12.12 17.41 0.66
N LEU A 94 -10.85 17.04 0.74
CA LEU A 94 -9.82 17.82 1.41
C LEU A 94 -9.71 19.23 0.80
N PRO A 95 -9.56 20.28 1.63
CA PRO A 95 -9.31 21.62 1.13
C PRO A 95 -8.08 21.68 0.24
N GLY A 96 -8.19 22.39 -0.88
CA GLY A 96 -7.07 22.56 -1.82
C GLY A 96 -6.88 21.46 -2.85
N VAL A 97 -7.63 20.35 -2.78
CA VAL A 97 -7.66 19.35 -3.87
C VAL A 97 -8.34 19.96 -5.08
N PRO A 98 -7.63 20.09 -6.24
CA PRO A 98 -8.19 20.69 -7.43
C PRO A 98 -9.33 19.84 -8.02
N GLU A 99 -10.19 20.46 -8.86
CA GLU A 99 -11.36 19.77 -9.39
C GLU A 99 -10.98 18.60 -10.32
N GLU A 100 -9.88 18.72 -11.05
CA GLU A 100 -9.35 17.66 -11.90
C GLU A 100 -8.92 16.42 -11.14
N ASP A 101 -8.56 16.55 -9.85
CA ASP A 101 -8.17 15.46 -8.97
C ASP A 101 -9.29 15.02 -8.01
N ALA A 102 -10.47 15.62 -8.11
CA ALA A 102 -11.61 15.35 -7.21
C ALA A 102 -12.08 13.88 -7.23
N ARG A 103 -11.65 13.10 -8.21
CA ARG A 103 -11.96 11.68 -8.37
C ARG A 103 -10.72 10.86 -8.76
N THR A 104 -9.55 11.25 -8.25
CA THR A 104 -8.29 10.63 -8.63
C THR A 104 -7.56 10.11 -7.40
N PHE A 105 -7.13 8.87 -7.47
CA PHE A 105 -6.23 8.25 -6.51
C PHE A 105 -4.79 8.42 -6.98
N HIS A 106 -3.90 8.90 -6.11
CA HIS A 106 -2.47 9.02 -6.38
C HIS A 106 -1.68 8.18 -5.37
N GLY A 107 -0.75 7.34 -5.86
CA GLY A 107 0.19 6.60 -5.03
C GLY A 107 1.60 7.12 -5.20
N ILE A 108 2.33 7.27 -4.10
CA ILE A 108 3.74 7.67 -4.09
C ILE A 108 4.51 6.72 -3.18
N LEU A 109 5.53 6.08 -3.73
CA LEU A 109 6.49 5.28 -2.97
C LEU A 109 7.65 6.17 -2.51
N LEU A 110 7.82 6.30 -1.22
CA LEU A 110 8.96 6.98 -0.60
C LEU A 110 9.91 5.93 -0.03
N TRP A 111 11.00 5.68 -0.74
CA TRP A 111 11.99 4.70 -0.33
C TRP A 111 12.71 5.10 0.96
N PRO A 112 13.02 4.15 1.84
CA PRO A 112 12.95 2.69 1.59
C PRO A 112 11.62 2.00 1.92
N ASN A 113 10.68 2.63 2.63
CA ASN A 113 9.66 1.86 3.35
C ASN A 113 8.33 2.59 3.59
N VAL A 114 8.02 3.63 2.84
CA VAL A 114 6.76 4.37 2.99
C VAL A 114 5.99 4.39 1.67
N HIS A 115 4.70 4.11 1.73
CA HIS A 115 3.75 4.31 0.64
C HIS A 115 2.72 5.36 1.07
N LEU A 116 2.67 6.48 0.37
CA LEU A 116 1.64 7.51 0.54
C LEU A 116 0.59 7.34 -0.55
N MET A 117 -0.66 7.40 -0.15
CA MET A 117 -1.81 7.34 -1.03
C MET A 117 -2.67 8.56 -0.77
N PHE A 118 -2.88 9.37 -1.80
CA PHE A 118 -3.67 10.58 -1.75
C PHE A 118 -5.02 10.28 -2.39
N ILE A 119 -6.05 10.35 -1.59
CA ILE A 119 -7.44 10.17 -1.94
C ILE A 119 -8.13 11.53 -1.79
N PRO A 120 -9.17 11.86 -2.57
CA PRO A 120 -9.79 13.19 -2.50
C PRO A 120 -10.25 13.63 -1.10
N ASP A 121 -10.65 12.70 -0.24
CA ASP A 121 -11.20 12.94 1.10
C ASP A 121 -10.23 12.65 2.26
N HIS A 122 -9.10 11.98 1.99
CA HIS A 122 -8.09 11.67 3.01
C HIS A 122 -6.73 11.35 2.41
N VAL A 123 -5.71 11.27 3.27
CA VAL A 123 -4.40 10.74 2.91
C VAL A 123 -4.16 9.46 3.70
N MET A 124 -3.67 8.43 3.05
CA MET A 124 -3.25 7.20 3.71
C MET A 124 -1.73 7.09 3.67
N CYS A 125 -1.14 6.77 4.82
CA CYS A 125 0.29 6.52 4.98
C CYS A 125 0.51 5.09 5.45
N MET A 126 1.14 4.28 4.63
CA MET A 126 1.53 2.92 4.98
C MET A 126 3.04 2.85 5.13
N ARG A 127 3.50 2.41 6.30
CA ARG A 127 4.93 2.27 6.62
C ARG A 127 5.28 0.82 6.92
N PHE A 128 6.39 0.38 6.35
CA PHE A 128 6.90 -0.98 6.44
C PHE A 128 8.19 -0.96 7.28
N ASP A 129 8.07 -1.23 8.57
CA ASP A 129 9.19 -1.21 9.50
C ASP A 129 9.83 -2.61 9.62
N PRO A 130 11.04 -2.85 9.10
CA PRO A 130 11.74 -4.10 9.32
C PRO A 130 12.10 -4.22 10.82
N VAL A 131 11.60 -5.26 11.46
CA VAL A 131 11.86 -5.53 12.90
C VAL A 131 12.75 -6.75 13.11
N GLY A 132 13.24 -7.33 12.03
CA GLY A 132 14.16 -8.45 12.00
C GLY A 132 14.33 -8.97 10.57
N PRO A 133 15.28 -9.88 10.32
CA PRO A 133 15.56 -10.40 8.99
C PRO A 133 14.38 -11.20 8.41
N ASP A 134 13.45 -11.59 9.24
CA ASP A 134 12.29 -12.41 8.89
C ASP A 134 10.96 -11.77 9.32
N ARG A 135 10.96 -10.50 9.75
CA ARG A 135 9.75 -9.83 10.22
C ARG A 135 9.68 -8.37 9.80
N THR A 136 8.51 -7.96 9.37
CA THR A 136 8.16 -6.57 9.07
C THR A 136 6.89 -6.19 9.84
N LYS A 137 6.91 -5.02 10.47
CA LYS A 137 5.74 -4.39 11.03
C LYS A 137 5.18 -3.42 10.00
N VAL A 138 3.91 -3.57 9.64
CA VAL A 138 3.21 -2.62 8.77
C VAL A 138 2.31 -1.74 9.63
N VAL A 139 2.42 -0.44 9.45
CA VAL A 139 1.58 0.55 10.12
C VAL A 139 0.88 1.37 9.05
N THR A 140 -0.44 1.34 9.02
CA THR A 140 -1.26 2.17 8.13
C THR A 140 -2.02 3.20 8.95
N GLN A 141 -1.98 4.45 8.48
CA GLN A 141 -2.66 5.58 9.10
C GLN A 141 -3.52 6.28 8.05
N TRP A 142 -4.75 6.58 8.41
CA TRP A 142 -5.69 7.39 7.62
C TRP A 142 -5.74 8.79 8.23
N LEU A 143 -5.42 9.79 7.44
CA LEU A 143 -5.33 11.20 7.86
C LEU A 143 -6.49 11.96 7.23
N PHE A 144 -7.48 12.30 8.04
CA PHE A 144 -8.63 13.08 7.63
C PHE A 144 -8.50 14.53 8.07
N HIS A 145 -9.22 15.43 7.40
CA HIS A 145 -9.31 16.81 7.87
C HIS A 145 -9.98 16.86 9.26
N PRO A 146 -9.44 17.61 10.24
CA PRO A 146 -9.99 17.66 11.60
C PRO A 146 -11.50 17.95 11.65
N GLY A 147 -11.98 18.93 10.88
CA GLY A 147 -13.40 19.24 10.84
C GLY A 147 -14.29 18.13 10.29
N ALA A 148 -13.75 17.19 9.49
CA ALA A 148 -14.50 16.02 9.07
C ALA A 148 -14.66 15.02 10.22
N MET A 149 -13.63 14.84 11.05
CA MET A 149 -13.65 13.94 12.20
C MET A 149 -14.60 14.40 13.31
N GLU A 150 -14.92 15.69 13.35
CA GLU A 150 -15.89 16.26 14.30
C GLU A 150 -17.36 16.07 13.86
N HIS A 151 -17.59 15.67 12.60
CA HIS A 151 -18.94 15.48 12.09
C HIS A 151 -19.58 14.22 12.71
N PRO A 152 -20.85 14.30 13.19
CA PRO A 152 -21.50 13.18 13.90
C PRO A 152 -21.66 11.90 13.05
N ASP A 153 -21.73 12.05 11.72
CA ASP A 153 -21.86 10.92 10.79
C ASP A 153 -20.51 10.47 10.20
N PHE A 154 -19.40 10.96 10.73
CA PHE A 154 -18.08 10.56 10.27
C PHE A 154 -17.80 9.10 10.63
N SER A 155 -17.50 8.27 9.62
CA SER A 155 -17.02 6.91 9.79
C SER A 155 -16.00 6.57 8.70
N PRO A 156 -14.77 6.26 9.08
CA PRO A 156 -13.74 5.77 8.16
C PRO A 156 -13.80 4.25 7.93
N ASP A 157 -14.72 3.54 8.61
CA ASP A 157 -14.73 2.08 8.68
C ASP A 157 -14.74 1.41 7.31
N ASP A 158 -15.46 1.98 6.36
CA ASP A 158 -15.57 1.44 5.00
C ASP A 158 -14.27 1.62 4.19
N ALA A 159 -13.57 2.75 4.37
CA ALA A 159 -12.25 2.97 3.79
C ALA A 159 -11.19 2.06 4.44
N VAL A 160 -11.26 1.88 5.74
CA VAL A 160 -10.39 0.94 6.48
C VAL A 160 -10.64 -0.49 6.04
N ALA A 161 -11.89 -0.89 5.86
CA ALA A 161 -12.28 -2.24 5.45
C ALA A 161 -11.71 -2.63 4.07
N LEU A 162 -11.73 -1.73 3.09
CA LEU A 162 -11.12 -1.99 1.79
C LEU A 162 -9.64 -2.33 1.92
N VAL A 163 -8.91 -1.52 2.67
CA VAL A 163 -7.45 -1.72 2.85
C VAL A 163 -7.15 -2.94 3.72
N ASP A 164 -7.97 -3.24 4.73
CA ASP A 164 -7.78 -4.44 5.55
C ASP A 164 -7.96 -5.73 4.73
N VAL A 165 -8.97 -5.78 3.86
CA VAL A 165 -9.19 -6.94 2.96
C VAL A 165 -8.00 -7.11 2.02
N THR A 166 -7.63 -6.09 1.27
CA THR A 166 -6.56 -6.16 0.27
C THR A 166 -5.19 -6.40 0.89
N ALA A 167 -4.87 -5.74 2.01
CA ALA A 167 -3.61 -5.97 2.71
C ALA A 167 -3.48 -7.42 3.22
N ARG A 168 -4.56 -8.06 3.65
CA ARG A 168 -4.54 -9.49 4.06
C ARG A 168 -4.22 -10.40 2.89
N GLU A 169 -4.80 -10.13 1.72
CA GLU A 169 -4.53 -10.88 0.49
C GLU A 169 -3.06 -10.75 0.09
N ASP A 170 -2.51 -9.53 0.09
CA ASP A 170 -1.10 -9.25 -0.15
C ASP A 170 -0.18 -9.98 0.84
N PHE A 171 -0.51 -9.92 2.12
CA PHE A 171 0.31 -10.54 3.15
C PHE A 171 0.34 -12.07 3.02
N GLU A 172 -0.79 -12.68 2.68
CA GLU A 172 -0.85 -14.11 2.44
C GLU A 172 -0.02 -14.51 1.23
N ALA A 173 -0.08 -13.75 0.14
CA ALA A 173 0.74 -13.96 -1.05
C ALA A 173 2.24 -13.82 -0.74
N CYS A 174 2.63 -12.73 -0.08
CA CYS A 174 4.03 -12.48 0.29
C CYS A 174 4.60 -13.59 1.18
N VAL A 175 3.81 -14.12 2.14
CA VAL A 175 4.23 -15.27 2.96
C VAL A 175 4.47 -16.52 2.12
N ARG A 176 3.66 -16.75 1.08
CA ARG A 176 3.84 -17.90 0.15
C ARG A 176 5.07 -17.72 -0.72
N VAL A 177 5.25 -16.54 -1.32
CA VAL A 177 6.42 -16.20 -2.14
C VAL A 177 7.70 -16.32 -1.34
N GLN A 178 7.73 -15.81 -0.10
CA GLN A 178 8.90 -15.88 0.76
C GLN A 178 9.32 -17.32 1.09
N LYS A 179 8.37 -18.24 1.23
CA LYS A 179 8.69 -19.67 1.40
C LYS A 179 9.34 -20.26 0.14
N ALA A 180 8.86 -19.86 -1.03
CA ALA A 180 9.41 -20.32 -2.31
C ALA A 180 10.80 -19.73 -2.58
N ALA A 181 11.02 -18.46 -2.25
CA ALA A 181 12.30 -17.76 -2.43
C ALA A 181 13.48 -18.40 -1.66
N GLY A 182 13.19 -19.15 -0.59
CA GLY A 182 14.22 -19.94 0.12
C GLY A 182 14.60 -21.27 -0.56
N SER A 183 13.98 -21.63 -1.67
CA SER A 183 14.28 -22.87 -2.41
C SER A 183 15.53 -22.72 -3.26
N GLN A 184 16.36 -23.77 -3.31
CA GLN A 184 17.49 -23.82 -4.24
C GLN A 184 17.09 -23.85 -5.73
N TYR A 185 15.83 -24.06 -6.03
CA TYR A 185 15.25 -24.05 -7.38
C TYR A 185 14.52 -22.76 -7.69
N PHE A 186 14.58 -21.77 -6.81
CA PHE A 186 13.94 -20.49 -7.06
C PHE A 186 14.73 -19.72 -8.12
N GLU A 187 14.07 -19.41 -9.21
CA GLU A 187 14.57 -18.52 -10.26
C GLU A 187 13.64 -17.30 -10.33
N GLU A 188 14.21 -16.13 -10.41
CA GLU A 188 13.46 -14.89 -10.43
C GLU A 188 13.34 -14.37 -11.86
N PHE A 189 12.11 -14.10 -12.27
CA PHE A 189 11.79 -13.50 -13.56
C PHE A 189 10.94 -12.25 -13.31
N HIS A 190 11.25 -11.18 -14.02
CA HIS A 190 10.49 -9.94 -13.94
C HIS A 190 9.80 -9.64 -15.26
N THR A 191 8.55 -9.22 -15.16
CA THR A 191 7.79 -8.70 -16.30
C THR A 191 7.97 -7.18 -16.40
N PRO A 192 7.59 -6.53 -17.51
CA PRO A 192 7.58 -5.07 -17.60
C PRO A 192 6.73 -4.38 -16.53
N HIS A 193 5.71 -5.07 -15.99
CA HIS A 193 4.86 -4.56 -14.90
C HIS A 193 5.64 -4.40 -13.59
N GLU A 194 6.72 -5.16 -13.42
CA GLU A 194 7.53 -5.23 -12.19
C GLU A 194 8.82 -4.40 -12.27
N SER A 195 8.96 -3.55 -13.29
CA SER A 195 10.18 -2.73 -13.51
C SER A 195 10.57 -1.88 -12.31
N LEU A 196 9.59 -1.43 -11.51
CA LEU A 196 9.87 -0.63 -10.32
C LEU A 196 10.50 -1.45 -9.19
N ILE A 197 10.26 -2.77 -9.12
CA ILE A 197 10.95 -3.66 -8.18
C ILE A 197 12.45 -3.68 -8.49
N ILE A 198 12.82 -3.79 -9.76
CA ILE A 198 14.23 -3.78 -10.20
C ILE A 198 14.89 -2.47 -9.76
N THR A 199 14.27 -1.34 -10.07
CA THR A 199 14.78 -0.01 -9.70
C THR A 199 14.91 0.17 -8.18
N PHE A 200 13.95 -0.33 -7.41
CA PHE A 200 14.00 -0.30 -5.95
C PHE A 200 15.18 -1.14 -5.41
N ARG A 201 15.39 -2.35 -5.93
CA ARG A 201 16.50 -3.22 -5.53
C ARG A 201 17.86 -2.63 -5.87
N GLU A 202 18.00 -2.06 -7.05
CA GLU A 202 19.24 -1.35 -7.45
C GLU A 202 19.53 -0.21 -6.47
N TRP A 203 18.51 0.57 -6.10
CA TRP A 203 18.66 1.62 -5.10
C TRP A 203 19.07 1.08 -3.73
N VAL A 204 18.46 -0.02 -3.25
CA VAL A 204 18.82 -0.65 -1.97
C VAL A 204 20.28 -1.13 -1.99
N LEU A 205 20.71 -1.80 -3.04
CA LEU A 205 22.08 -2.28 -3.19
C LEU A 205 23.09 -1.13 -3.17
N GLU A 206 22.79 -0.03 -3.83
CA GLU A 206 23.64 1.16 -3.83
C GLU A 206 23.73 1.78 -2.41
N GLN A 207 22.61 1.85 -1.66
CA GLN A 207 22.63 2.35 -0.28
C GLN A 207 23.48 1.46 0.66
N LEU A 208 23.39 0.14 0.49
CA LEU A 208 24.19 -0.80 1.25
C LEU A 208 25.67 -0.62 0.96
N LYS A 209 26.07 -0.54 -0.31
CA LYS A 209 27.46 -0.30 -0.73
C LYS A 209 28.02 1.00 -0.14
N GLN A 210 27.28 2.09 -0.23
CA GLN A 210 27.69 3.37 0.36
C GLN A 210 27.84 3.31 1.87
N SER A 211 27.00 2.51 2.55
CA SER A 211 27.10 2.31 3.99
C SER A 211 28.35 1.52 4.40
N GLU A 212 28.69 0.47 3.63
CA GLU A 212 29.91 -0.32 3.84
C GLU A 212 31.18 0.54 3.62
N GLU A 213 31.23 1.33 2.55
CA GLU A 213 32.34 2.23 2.26
C GLU A 213 32.56 3.27 3.38
N LYS A 214 31.46 3.82 3.93
CA LYS A 214 31.56 4.74 5.08
C LYS A 214 32.06 4.05 6.34
N ALA A 215 31.63 2.83 6.60
CA ALA A 215 32.09 2.06 7.76
C ALA A 215 33.58 1.69 7.68
N LEU A 216 34.10 1.45 6.48
CA LEU A 216 35.53 1.15 6.26
C LEU A 216 36.43 2.40 6.34
N ALA A 217 35.85 3.60 6.17
CA ALA A 217 36.58 4.87 6.21
C ALA A 217 36.67 5.49 7.61
N MET A 218 36.03 4.91 8.62
CA MET A 218 36.03 5.32 10.03
C MET A 218 37.02 4.51 10.86
#